data_92715b12569dba52c033ed60b4b00401
#
_entry.id   92715b12569dba52c033ed60b4b00401
#
_cell.length_a   1.000
_cell.length_b   1.000
_cell.length_c   1.000
_cell.angle_alpha   90.00
_cell.angle_beta   90.00
_cell.angle_gamma   90.00
#
_symmetry.space_group_name_H-M   'P 1'
#
loop_
_entity.id
_entity.type
_entity.pdbx_description
1 polymer ?
#
loop_
_entity_poly.entity_id
_entity_poly.type
_entity_poly.pdbx_seq_one_letter_code
_entity_poly.pdbx_strand_id
1 'polypeptide(L)'
;MRTAITRFFCFCLRIFFRRIEVMGRKRVPDQGPVVFAVNHPNGLVDPLFVMCSAGRPVSFLAKAPILKYPVVGWIARIFETIPVYRKEDQTDGSNEEMFARARTVLRGGGSIAIFPEGTTHDDPQLRELKTGAARIALGAGLGEISVIPTGIYYTAKHVFRSAAL
;
A
#
# COMPACT_ATOMS: atom_id res chain seq x y z
N MET A 1 -3.04 8.29 -17.75
CA MET A 1 -3.57 6.94 -17.50
C MET A 1 -3.69 6.64 -16.00
N ARG A 2 -2.63 6.71 -15.20
CA ARG A 2 -2.65 6.48 -13.73
C ARG A 2 -3.76 7.26 -13.03
N THR A 3 -3.86 8.57 -13.26
CA THR A 3 -4.89 9.44 -12.64
C THR A 3 -6.33 9.03 -12.97
N ALA A 4 -6.59 8.64 -14.22
CA ALA A 4 -7.93 8.19 -14.64
C ALA A 4 -8.34 6.90 -13.94
N ILE A 5 -7.41 5.93 -13.85
CA ILE A 5 -7.63 4.67 -13.16
C ILE A 5 -7.83 4.91 -11.65
N THR A 6 -7.02 5.79 -11.04
CA THR A 6 -7.21 6.19 -9.64
C THR A 6 -8.60 6.76 -9.42
N ARG A 7 -9.04 7.72 -10.25
CA ARG A 7 -10.39 8.31 -10.15
C ARG A 7 -11.50 7.27 -10.29
N PHE A 8 -11.34 6.32 -11.21
CA PHE A 8 -12.28 5.22 -11.39
C PHE A 8 -12.40 4.36 -10.13
N PHE A 9 -11.28 3.91 -9.55
CA PHE A 9 -11.33 3.13 -8.32
C PHE A 9 -11.87 3.91 -7.12
N CYS A 10 -11.50 5.20 -6.99
CA CYS A 10 -12.06 6.05 -5.94
C CYS A 10 -13.57 6.24 -6.09
N PHE A 11 -14.08 6.30 -7.32
CA PHE A 11 -15.52 6.32 -7.60
C PHE A 11 -16.17 4.99 -7.21
N CYS A 12 -15.58 3.85 -7.59
CA CYS A 12 -16.08 2.53 -7.19
C CYS A 12 -16.15 2.36 -5.66
N LEU A 13 -15.09 2.81 -4.94
CA LEU A 13 -15.10 2.78 -3.47
C LEU A 13 -16.27 3.61 -2.88
N ARG A 14 -16.54 4.80 -3.44
CA ARG A 14 -17.65 5.65 -2.99
C ARG A 14 -19.04 5.08 -3.31
N ILE A 15 -19.15 4.23 -4.33
CA ILE A 15 -20.39 3.48 -4.59
C ILE A 15 -20.53 2.36 -3.55
N PHE A 16 -19.44 1.61 -3.32
CA PHE A 16 -19.48 0.45 -2.44
C PHE A 16 -19.65 0.85 -0.97
N PHE A 17 -18.88 1.85 -0.51
CA PHE A 17 -18.97 2.35 0.87
C PHE A 17 -19.83 3.60 0.93
N ARG A 18 -20.84 3.58 1.80
CA ARG A 18 -21.74 4.72 2.00
C ARG A 18 -21.02 5.94 2.57
N ARG A 19 -20.04 5.69 3.45
CA ARG A 19 -19.27 6.73 4.14
C ARG A 19 -17.80 6.34 4.13
N ILE A 20 -16.98 7.23 3.64
CA ILE A 20 -15.52 7.11 3.71
C ILE A 20 -15.02 8.37 4.40
N GLU A 21 -14.38 8.19 5.53
CA GLU A 21 -13.74 9.27 6.27
C GLU A 21 -12.23 9.14 6.21
N VAL A 22 -11.54 10.25 6.01
CA VAL A 22 -10.09 10.29 5.99
C VAL A 22 -9.62 11.33 6.98
N MET A 23 -8.98 10.89 8.05
CA MET A 23 -8.41 11.74 9.08
C MET A 23 -6.89 11.86 8.92
N GLY A 24 -6.34 13.00 9.29
CA GLY A 24 -4.89 13.20 9.30
C GLY A 24 -4.23 13.42 7.94
N ARG A 25 -4.97 13.51 6.83
CA ARG A 25 -4.39 13.72 5.49
C ARG A 25 -3.43 14.91 5.41
N LYS A 26 -3.69 16.00 6.13
CA LYS A 26 -2.83 17.20 6.18
C LYS A 26 -1.44 16.94 6.78
N ARG A 27 -1.24 15.79 7.43
CA ARG A 27 0.05 15.38 7.99
C ARG A 27 0.93 14.65 6.98
N VAL A 28 0.39 14.28 5.83
CA VAL A 28 1.15 13.65 4.75
C VAL A 28 1.87 14.74 3.98
N PRO A 29 3.21 14.72 3.90
CA PRO A 29 3.98 15.68 3.14
C PRO A 29 3.62 15.62 1.65
N ASP A 30 3.49 16.78 1.01
CA ASP A 30 3.24 16.84 -0.43
C ASP A 30 4.45 16.42 -1.25
N GLN A 31 5.66 16.59 -0.70
CA GLN A 31 6.93 16.25 -1.34
C GLN A 31 7.83 15.46 -0.40
N GLY A 32 8.91 14.92 -0.96
CA GLY A 32 9.88 14.11 -0.22
C GLY A 32 9.48 12.64 -0.05
N PRO A 33 10.38 11.81 0.47
CA PRO A 33 10.16 10.39 0.61
C PRO A 33 9.16 10.06 1.73
N VAL A 34 8.17 9.22 1.42
CA VAL A 34 7.14 8.80 2.39
C VAL A 34 6.98 7.27 2.39
N VAL A 35 6.92 6.69 3.57
CA VAL A 35 6.54 5.30 3.79
C VAL A 35 5.23 5.25 4.56
N PHE A 36 4.17 4.80 3.93
CA PHE A 36 2.91 4.49 4.59
C PHE A 36 2.99 3.08 5.19
N ALA A 37 2.91 2.97 6.50
CA ALA A 37 2.81 1.69 7.21
C ALA A 37 1.33 1.45 7.55
N VAL A 38 0.70 0.50 6.87
CA VAL A 38 -0.76 0.34 6.85
C VAL A 38 -1.15 -1.03 7.39
N ASN A 39 -2.18 -1.12 8.25
CA ASN A 39 -2.77 -2.40 8.60
C ASN A 39 -3.49 -3.05 7.41
N HIS A 40 -3.75 -4.37 7.46
CA HIS A 40 -4.20 -5.09 6.27
C HIS A 40 -5.46 -5.94 6.48
N PRO A 41 -6.61 -5.33 6.85
CA PRO A 41 -7.85 -6.08 7.05
C PRO A 41 -8.51 -6.58 5.76
N ASN A 42 -8.17 -6.02 4.58
CA ASN A 42 -8.74 -6.45 3.30
C ASN A 42 -7.71 -6.40 2.16
N GLY A 43 -7.28 -7.57 1.70
CA GLY A 43 -6.18 -7.71 0.73
C GLY A 43 -6.34 -6.96 -0.58
N LEU A 44 -7.56 -6.77 -1.05
CA LEU A 44 -7.86 -6.14 -2.33
C LEU A 44 -8.19 -4.64 -2.19
N VAL A 45 -8.93 -4.29 -1.16
CA VAL A 45 -9.54 -2.95 -1.01
C VAL A 45 -8.61 -1.97 -0.32
N ASP A 46 -7.78 -2.42 0.63
CA ASP A 46 -6.88 -1.54 1.38
C ASP A 46 -5.90 -0.76 0.49
N PRO A 47 -5.23 -1.38 -0.51
CA PRO A 47 -4.40 -0.61 -1.44
C PRO A 47 -5.18 0.48 -2.19
N LEU A 48 -6.45 0.22 -2.52
CA LEU A 48 -7.30 1.21 -3.19
C LEU A 48 -7.64 2.38 -2.25
N PHE A 49 -7.90 2.11 -0.96
CA PHE A 49 -8.11 3.18 0.02
C PHE A 49 -6.87 4.04 0.18
N VAL A 50 -5.70 3.44 0.34
CA VAL A 50 -4.43 4.20 0.43
C VAL A 50 -4.23 5.04 -0.83
N MET A 51 -4.42 4.46 -2.01
CA MET A 51 -4.30 5.16 -3.29
C MET A 51 -5.23 6.37 -3.41
N CYS A 52 -6.46 6.27 -2.87
CA CYS A 52 -7.46 7.33 -2.95
C CYS A 52 -7.28 8.41 -1.88
N SER A 53 -6.69 8.08 -0.74
CA SER A 53 -6.59 8.97 0.44
C SER A 53 -5.22 9.58 0.67
N ALA A 54 -4.15 8.98 0.17
CA ALA A 54 -2.78 9.46 0.39
C ALA A 54 -2.49 10.87 -0.13
N GLY A 55 -3.23 11.34 -1.14
CA GLY A 55 -3.06 12.70 -1.70
C GLY A 55 -1.90 12.83 -2.68
N ARG A 56 -1.11 11.81 -2.86
CA ARG A 56 0.04 11.76 -3.74
C ARG A 56 0.18 10.36 -4.36
N PRO A 57 0.94 10.20 -5.47
CA PRO A 57 1.20 8.89 -6.05
C PRO A 57 1.90 7.96 -5.05
N VAL A 58 1.40 6.72 -4.94
CA VAL A 58 1.96 5.70 -4.05
C VAL A 58 2.31 4.46 -4.85
N SER A 59 3.49 3.91 -4.65
CA SER A 59 3.89 2.59 -5.14
C SER A 59 3.62 1.55 -4.05
N PHE A 60 3.11 0.39 -4.45
CA PHE A 60 2.72 -0.67 -3.51
C PHE A 60 3.71 -1.82 -3.56
N LEU A 61 3.81 -2.54 -2.45
CA LEU A 61 4.48 -3.83 -2.41
C LEU A 61 3.41 -4.93 -2.48
N ALA A 62 3.52 -5.84 -3.45
CA ALA A 62 2.57 -6.92 -3.62
C ALA A 62 3.27 -8.26 -3.85
N LYS A 63 2.62 -9.36 -3.45
CA LYS A 63 3.13 -10.72 -3.67
C LYS A 63 3.36 -10.97 -5.17
N ALA A 64 4.55 -11.47 -5.54
CA ALA A 64 4.91 -11.72 -6.92
C ALA A 64 3.89 -12.60 -7.68
N PRO A 65 3.30 -13.68 -7.11
CA PRO A 65 2.31 -14.48 -7.79
C PRO A 65 1.05 -13.73 -8.23
N ILE A 66 0.61 -12.72 -7.45
CA ILE A 66 -0.61 -11.97 -7.78
C ILE A 66 -0.41 -11.09 -9.04
N LEU A 67 0.82 -10.72 -9.33
CA LEU A 67 1.16 -9.89 -10.50
C LEU A 67 1.13 -10.68 -11.81
N LYS A 68 1.04 -12.01 -11.77
CA LYS A 68 0.90 -12.87 -12.94
C LYS A 68 -0.51 -12.83 -13.55
N TYR A 69 -1.53 -12.40 -12.78
CA TYR A 69 -2.88 -12.25 -13.32
C TYR A 69 -2.93 -11.07 -14.31
N PRO A 70 -3.48 -11.24 -15.54
CA PRO A 70 -3.37 -10.25 -16.62
C PRO A 70 -3.83 -8.86 -16.22
N VAL A 71 -5.02 -8.75 -15.63
CA VAL A 71 -5.62 -7.47 -15.22
C VAL A 71 -4.86 -6.86 -14.05
N VAL A 72 -4.57 -7.67 -13.02
CA VAL A 72 -3.84 -7.22 -11.82
C VAL A 72 -2.41 -6.80 -12.18
N GLY A 73 -1.72 -7.59 -13.01
CA GLY A 73 -0.36 -7.28 -13.47
C GLY A 73 -0.31 -6.02 -14.33
N TRP A 74 -1.33 -5.76 -15.14
CA TRP A 74 -1.43 -4.53 -15.92
C TRP A 74 -1.62 -3.30 -15.00
N ILE A 75 -2.55 -3.38 -14.05
CA ILE A 75 -2.76 -2.34 -13.04
C ILE A 75 -1.49 -2.12 -12.22
N ALA A 76 -0.86 -3.20 -11.76
CA ALA A 76 0.36 -3.15 -10.97
C ALA A 76 1.51 -2.42 -11.67
N ARG A 77 1.66 -2.61 -12.98
CA ARG A 77 2.66 -1.88 -13.78
C ARG A 77 2.37 -0.38 -13.81
N ILE A 78 1.11 0.02 -13.97
CA ILE A 78 0.70 1.44 -13.98
C ILE A 78 0.99 2.11 -12.63
N PHE A 79 0.86 1.37 -11.53
CA PHE A 79 1.11 1.88 -10.18
C PHE A 79 2.54 1.60 -9.68
N GLU A 80 3.43 1.14 -10.57
CA GLU A 80 4.83 0.84 -10.22
C GLU A 80 4.94 -0.07 -9.00
N THR A 81 4.07 -1.09 -8.97
CA THR A 81 4.02 -2.05 -7.87
C THR A 81 5.29 -2.89 -7.83
N ILE A 82 5.88 -2.99 -6.65
CA ILE A 82 7.14 -3.69 -6.40
C ILE A 82 6.81 -5.12 -5.98
N PRO A 83 7.30 -6.15 -6.70
CA PRO A 83 7.07 -7.54 -6.36
C PRO A 83 7.80 -7.92 -5.07
N VAL A 84 7.11 -8.65 -4.19
CA VAL A 84 7.68 -9.24 -2.97
C VAL A 84 7.70 -10.74 -3.13
N TYR A 85 8.86 -11.34 -2.93
CA TYR A 85 9.08 -12.77 -2.95
C TYR A 85 9.08 -13.30 -1.51
N ARG A 86 8.21 -14.26 -1.22
CA ARG A 86 8.15 -14.90 0.09
C ARG A 86 8.67 -16.32 -0.01
N LYS A 87 9.33 -16.79 1.03
CA LYS A 87 9.79 -18.19 1.10
C LYS A 87 8.63 -19.19 0.95
N GLU A 88 7.45 -18.81 1.44
CA GLU A 88 6.23 -19.63 1.37
C GLU A 88 5.64 -19.74 -0.04
N ASP A 89 5.91 -18.77 -0.91
CA ASP A 89 5.36 -18.71 -2.29
C ASP A 89 6.19 -19.55 -3.28
N GLN A 90 7.24 -20.25 -2.86
CA GLN A 90 8.15 -21.08 -3.69
C GLN A 90 8.61 -20.35 -4.98
N THR A 91 8.78 -19.05 -4.93
CA THR A 91 9.18 -18.24 -6.08
C THR A 91 10.67 -17.95 -6.04
N ASP A 92 11.37 -18.22 -7.14
CA ASP A 92 12.78 -17.91 -7.36
C ASP A 92 12.97 -16.40 -7.53
N GLY A 93 12.95 -15.66 -6.43
CA GLY A 93 13.13 -14.22 -6.47
C GLY A 93 13.86 -13.70 -5.25
N SER A 94 14.76 -12.76 -5.45
CA SER A 94 15.51 -12.13 -4.36
C SER A 94 14.74 -10.92 -3.79
N ASN A 95 14.54 -10.89 -2.48
CA ASN A 95 14.04 -9.71 -1.81
C ASN A 95 15.02 -8.52 -1.87
N GLU A 96 16.29 -8.76 -2.22
CA GLU A 96 17.26 -7.69 -2.43
C GLU A 96 16.85 -6.75 -3.57
N GLU A 97 16.34 -7.29 -4.67
CA GLU A 97 15.81 -6.49 -5.77
C GLU A 97 14.59 -5.66 -5.33
N MET A 98 13.69 -6.26 -4.55
CA MET A 98 12.56 -5.55 -3.95
C MET A 98 13.02 -4.38 -3.08
N PHE A 99 14.00 -4.62 -2.19
CA PHE A 99 14.56 -3.55 -1.36
C PHE A 99 15.25 -2.48 -2.20
N ALA A 100 16.00 -2.84 -3.24
CA ALA A 100 16.65 -1.90 -4.13
C ALA A 100 15.65 -1.01 -4.87
N ARG A 101 14.60 -1.60 -5.43
CA ARG A 101 13.51 -0.85 -6.11
C ARG A 101 12.78 0.09 -5.15
N ALA A 102 12.45 -0.39 -3.94
CA ALA A 102 11.79 0.43 -2.93
C ALA A 102 12.64 1.64 -2.54
N ARG A 103 13.94 1.42 -2.32
CA ARG A 103 14.90 2.50 -2.04
C ARG A 103 15.02 3.51 -3.17
N THR A 104 14.99 3.05 -4.43
CA THR A 104 15.01 3.93 -5.60
C THR A 104 13.80 4.84 -5.63
N VAL A 105 12.60 4.33 -5.35
CA VAL A 105 11.37 5.16 -5.25
C VAL A 105 11.53 6.23 -4.18
N LEU A 106 12.01 5.88 -2.98
CA LEU A 106 12.21 6.84 -1.90
C LEU A 106 13.29 7.89 -2.22
N ARG A 107 14.41 7.48 -2.82
CA ARG A 107 15.48 8.41 -3.25
C ARG A 107 14.99 9.41 -4.30
N GLY A 108 14.04 9.02 -5.13
CA GLY A 108 13.34 9.91 -6.06
C GLY A 108 12.28 10.82 -5.41
N GLY A 109 12.16 10.85 -4.08
CA GLY A 109 11.13 11.60 -3.37
C GLY A 109 9.73 10.99 -3.46
N GLY A 110 9.63 9.74 -3.90
CA GLY A 110 8.36 9.02 -4.05
C GLY A 110 7.78 8.49 -2.74
N SER A 111 6.61 7.86 -2.85
CA SER A 111 5.92 7.26 -1.71
C SER A 111 5.72 5.77 -1.91
N ILE A 112 5.85 5.02 -0.83
CA ILE A 112 5.62 3.58 -0.79
C ILE A 112 4.56 3.28 0.25
N ALA A 113 3.64 2.37 -0.04
CA ALA A 113 2.78 1.75 0.96
C ALA A 113 3.22 0.31 1.22
N ILE A 114 3.37 -0.03 2.47
CA ILE A 114 3.70 -1.36 2.94
C ILE A 114 2.71 -1.79 4.01
N PHE A 115 2.36 -3.06 3.98
CA PHE A 115 1.53 -3.72 4.99
C PHE A 115 2.44 -4.57 5.88
N PRO A 116 2.95 -4.03 7.00
CA PRO A 116 4.03 -4.65 7.76
C PRO A 116 3.64 -5.96 8.43
N GLU A 117 2.35 -6.22 8.62
CA GLU A 117 1.82 -7.51 9.10
C GLU A 117 2.12 -8.65 8.12
N GLY A 118 2.32 -8.31 6.85
CA GLY A 118 2.71 -9.24 5.80
C GLY A 118 1.63 -10.22 5.38
N THR A 119 0.44 -10.18 5.94
CA THR A 119 -0.72 -11.00 5.59
C THR A 119 -2.00 -10.24 5.83
N THR A 120 -3.06 -10.59 5.13
CA THR A 120 -4.41 -10.08 5.39
C THR A 120 -5.06 -10.91 6.49
N HIS A 121 -5.77 -10.28 7.42
CA HIS A 121 -6.47 -10.97 8.51
C HIS A 121 -7.66 -10.14 9.03
N ASP A 122 -8.52 -10.79 9.81
CA ASP A 122 -9.73 -10.21 10.41
C ASP A 122 -9.60 -9.99 11.93
N ASP A 123 -8.41 -10.17 12.46
CA ASP A 123 -8.18 -9.96 13.89
C ASP A 123 -8.42 -8.49 14.24
N PRO A 124 -9.07 -8.19 15.38
CA PRO A 124 -9.34 -6.82 15.80
C PRO A 124 -8.07 -6.09 16.26
N GLN A 125 -6.97 -6.80 16.48
CA GLN A 125 -5.68 -6.27 16.89
C GLN A 125 -4.66 -6.41 15.78
N LEU A 126 -3.68 -5.50 15.76
CA LEU A 126 -2.53 -5.60 14.87
C LEU A 126 -1.75 -6.87 15.18
N ARG A 127 -1.33 -7.56 14.13
CA ARG A 127 -0.38 -8.66 14.24
C ARG A 127 1.04 -8.13 14.39
N GLU A 128 1.96 -9.03 14.68
CA GLU A 128 3.38 -8.70 14.75
C GLU A 128 3.85 -8.01 13.46
N LEU A 129 4.47 -6.84 13.62
CA LEU A 129 4.96 -6.05 12.51
C LEU A 129 6.33 -6.55 12.06
N LYS A 130 6.43 -6.94 10.80
CA LYS A 130 7.71 -7.35 10.19
C LYS A 130 8.61 -6.14 9.94
N THR A 131 9.91 -6.36 10.04
CA THR A 131 10.94 -5.31 9.92
C THR A 131 11.12 -4.74 8.51
N GLY A 132 10.37 -5.23 7.50
CA GLY A 132 10.52 -4.82 6.11
C GLY A 132 10.41 -3.31 5.88
N ALA A 133 9.44 -2.65 6.52
CA ALA A 133 9.26 -1.20 6.43
C ALA A 133 10.49 -0.43 6.95
N ALA A 134 11.00 -0.82 8.12
CA ALA A 134 12.17 -0.21 8.72
C ALA A 134 13.42 -0.45 7.85
N ARG A 135 13.63 -1.66 7.33
CA ARG A 135 14.74 -1.99 6.42
C ARG A 135 14.70 -1.17 5.12
N ILE A 136 13.52 -0.89 4.58
CA ILE A 136 13.37 -0.04 3.39
C ILE A 136 13.73 1.40 3.75
N ALA A 137 13.15 1.94 4.81
CA ALA A 137 13.38 3.33 5.21
C ALA A 137 14.85 3.58 5.56
N LEU A 138 15.41 2.82 6.48
CA LEU A 138 16.82 2.98 6.90
C LEU A 138 17.80 2.70 5.77
N GLY A 139 17.53 1.68 4.94
CA GLY A 139 18.39 1.31 3.83
C GLY A 139 18.33 2.27 2.63
N ALA A 140 17.42 3.24 2.61
CA ALA A 140 17.40 4.26 1.57
C ALA A 140 18.57 5.24 1.65
N GLY A 141 19.22 5.34 2.83
CA GLY A 141 20.39 6.20 3.04
C GLY A 141 20.06 7.69 2.88
N LEU A 142 18.85 8.08 3.23
CA LEU A 142 18.37 9.46 3.20
C LEU A 142 18.41 10.05 4.61
N GLY A 143 18.73 11.34 4.72
CA GLY A 143 18.77 12.03 6.02
C GLY A 143 17.41 12.12 6.70
N GLU A 144 16.34 12.20 5.91
CA GLU A 144 14.96 12.30 6.43
C GLU A 144 13.98 11.50 5.56
N ILE A 145 13.14 10.70 6.19
CA ILE A 145 12.04 9.97 5.57
C ILE A 145 10.83 10.08 6.47
N SER A 146 9.70 10.50 5.93
CA SER A 146 8.45 10.52 6.66
C SER A 146 7.82 9.13 6.70
N VAL A 147 7.66 8.56 7.89
CA VAL A 147 6.91 7.32 8.11
C VAL A 147 5.53 7.67 8.64
N ILE A 148 4.49 7.33 7.90
CA ILE A 148 3.10 7.64 8.22
C ILE A 148 2.37 6.36 8.64
N PRO A 149 2.17 6.14 9.94
CA PRO A 149 1.28 5.07 10.42
C PRO A 149 -0.14 5.35 9.91
N THR A 150 -0.75 4.36 9.29
CA THR A 150 -2.07 4.50 8.68
C THR A 150 -2.96 3.35 9.11
N GLY A 151 -4.09 3.65 9.73
CA GLY A 151 -5.09 2.67 10.11
C GLY A 151 -6.26 2.67 9.12
N ILE A 152 -6.70 1.49 8.71
CA ILE A 152 -7.94 1.29 7.95
C ILE A 152 -8.90 0.51 8.86
N TYR A 153 -10.08 1.05 9.03
CA TYR A 153 -11.13 0.43 9.82
C TYR A 153 -12.41 0.32 8.99
N TYR A 154 -13.02 -0.86 8.99
CA TYR A 154 -14.29 -1.13 8.35
C TYR A 154 -15.36 -1.43 9.39
N THR A 155 -16.52 -0.79 9.30
CA THR A 155 -17.65 -1.14 10.16
C THR A 155 -18.22 -2.52 9.80
N ALA A 156 -18.25 -2.84 8.50
CA ALA A 156 -18.65 -4.15 7.99
C ALA A 156 -18.07 -4.34 6.58
N LYS A 157 -16.83 -4.83 6.47
CA LYS A 157 -16.04 -4.82 5.21
C LYS A 157 -16.65 -5.60 4.04
N HIS A 158 -17.56 -6.54 4.31
CA HIS A 158 -18.23 -7.38 3.30
C HIS A 158 -19.64 -6.87 2.95
N VAL A 159 -20.10 -5.83 3.63
CA VAL A 159 -21.47 -5.31 3.43
C VAL A 159 -21.44 -4.11 2.49
N PHE A 160 -22.20 -4.21 1.40
CA PHE A 160 -22.42 -3.10 0.50
C PHE A 160 -23.07 -1.91 1.23
N ARG A 161 -22.55 -0.69 1.01
CA ARG A 161 -23.01 0.52 1.68
C ARG A 161 -22.68 0.59 3.18
N SER A 162 -21.67 -0.14 3.64
CA SER A 162 -21.08 0.05 4.96
C SER A 162 -20.19 1.31 5.02
N ALA A 163 -19.51 1.54 6.15
CA ALA A 163 -18.57 2.65 6.29
C ALA A 163 -17.13 2.16 6.42
N ALA A 164 -16.18 3.01 5.99
CA ALA A 164 -14.75 2.84 6.18
C ALA A 164 -14.12 4.14 6.71
N LEU A 165 -13.17 4.01 7.62
CA LEU A 165 -12.45 5.08 8.30
C LEU A 165 -10.94 4.89 8.13
#